data_595094cf13cffcb345e1143ec52600d1
#
_entry.id   595094cf13cffcb345e1143ec52600d1
#
_cell.length_a   1.000
_cell.length_b   1.000
_cell.length_c   1.000
_cell.angle_alpha   90.00
_cell.angle_beta   90.00
_cell.angle_gamma   90.00
#
_symmetry.space_group_name_H-M   'P 1'
#
loop_
_entity.id
_entity.type
_entity.pdbx_description
1 polymer ?
#
loop_
_entity_poly.entity_id
_entity_poly.type
_entity_poly.pdbx_seq_one_letter_code
_entity_poly.pdbx_strand_id
1 'polypeptide(L)' 'MFQEFDEVVLTVNIPEYSLEAGDMGTIVDIEKTGQQVTLEFFALDGRTLAVVPVPIQSVRAVGSNEIAHVRQIS' A
#
# COMPACT_ATOMS: atom_id res chain seq x y z
N MET A 1 4.73 9.02 -11.89
CA MET A 1 4.77 7.59 -12.23
C MET A 1 5.36 6.79 -11.08
N PHE A 2 4.73 5.67 -10.75
CA PHE A 2 5.18 4.85 -9.63
C PHE A 2 6.37 3.97 -10.02
N GLN A 3 7.21 3.69 -9.04
CA GLN A 3 8.39 2.83 -9.20
C GLN A 3 8.42 1.81 -8.07
N GLU A 4 9.19 0.73 -8.29
CA GLU A 4 9.44 -0.24 -7.23
C GLU A 4 10.01 0.46 -6.02
N PHE A 5 9.56 0.01 -4.85
CA PHE A 5 9.96 0.50 -3.53
C PHE A 5 9.40 1.88 -3.17
N ASP A 6 8.57 2.47 -4.03
CA ASP A 6 7.81 3.66 -3.62
C ASP A 6 6.82 3.29 -2.52
N GLU A 7 6.66 4.19 -1.57
CA GLU A 7 5.57 4.09 -0.61
C GLU A 7 4.34 4.77 -1.18
N VAL A 8 3.20 4.10 -1.02
CA VAL A 8 1.92 4.58 -1.53
C VAL A 8 0.86 4.40 -0.47
N VAL A 9 -0.30 5.02 -0.72
CA VAL A 9 -1.44 4.96 0.20
C VAL A 9 -2.59 4.28 -0.50
N LEU A 10 -3.23 3.32 0.17
CA LEU A 10 -4.45 2.70 -0.34
C LEU A 10 -5.57 3.72 -0.37
N THR A 11 -6.37 3.69 -1.45
CA THR A 11 -7.57 4.51 -1.56
C THR A 11 -8.84 3.71 -1.34
N VAL A 12 -8.71 2.40 -1.11
CA VAL A 12 -9.85 1.49 -0.92
C VAL A 12 -9.59 0.60 0.28
N ASN A 13 -10.65 0.00 0.81
CA ASN A 13 -10.54 -1.02 1.84
C ASN A 13 -10.32 -2.39 1.20
N ILE A 14 -9.55 -3.25 1.86
CA ILE A 14 -9.36 -4.63 1.44
C ILE A 14 -9.63 -5.50 2.67
N PRO A 15 -10.92 -5.81 2.94
CA PRO A 15 -11.29 -6.49 4.20
C PRO A 15 -10.66 -7.86 4.36
N GLU A 16 -10.38 -8.56 3.27
CA GLU A 16 -9.78 -9.90 3.32
C GLU A 16 -8.45 -9.90 4.05
N TYR A 17 -7.76 -8.75 4.06
CA TYR A 17 -6.45 -8.60 4.70
C TYR A 17 -6.49 -7.64 5.86
N SER A 18 -7.67 -7.21 6.28
CA SER A 18 -7.84 -6.21 7.34
C SER A 18 -7.18 -4.87 6.99
N LEU A 19 -7.08 -4.57 5.70
CA LEU A 19 -6.49 -3.32 5.23
C LEU A 19 -7.59 -2.30 4.95
N GLU A 20 -7.26 -1.04 5.15
CA GLU A 20 -8.22 0.06 5.01
C GLU A 20 -7.63 1.15 4.13
N ALA A 21 -8.51 1.92 3.51
CA ALA A 21 -8.11 3.14 2.84
C ALA A 21 -7.32 4.02 3.82
N GLY A 22 -6.20 4.56 3.36
CA GLY A 22 -5.29 5.31 4.20
C GLY A 22 -4.08 4.51 4.69
N ASP A 23 -4.13 3.17 4.59
CA ASP A 23 -2.97 2.36 4.95
C ASP A 23 -1.86 2.54 3.93
N MET A 24 -0.63 2.59 4.42
CA MET A 24 0.55 2.75 3.57
C MET A 24 1.17 1.40 3.27
N GLY A 25 1.56 1.22 2.01
CA GLY A 25 2.27 0.03 1.58
C GLY A 25 3.44 0.40 0.70
N THR A 26 4.30 -0.56 0.45
CA THR A 26 5.47 -0.39 -0.40
C THR A 26 5.27 -1.20 -1.67
N ILE A 27 5.49 -0.59 -2.83
CA ILE A 27 5.42 -1.28 -4.11
C ILE A 27 6.61 -2.22 -4.22
N VAL A 28 6.33 -3.52 -4.33
CA VAL A 28 7.39 -4.52 -4.50
C VAL A 28 7.41 -5.12 -5.90
N ASP A 29 6.37 -4.87 -6.68
CA ASP A 29 6.33 -5.30 -8.08
C ASP A 29 5.32 -4.46 -8.86
N ILE A 30 5.62 -4.21 -10.12
CA ILE A 30 4.74 -3.49 -11.04
C ILE A 30 4.54 -4.39 -12.25
N GLU A 31 3.27 -4.68 -12.56
CA GLU A 31 2.92 -5.49 -13.72
C GLU A 31 3.41 -4.80 -14.99
N LYS A 32 3.72 -5.59 -16.01
CA LYS A 32 4.25 -5.07 -17.28
C LYS A 32 3.39 -3.98 -17.89
N THR A 33 2.07 -4.10 -17.79
CA THR A 33 1.16 -3.12 -18.36
C THR A 33 1.05 -1.86 -17.50
N GLY A 34 1.57 -1.89 -16.28
CA GLY A 34 1.44 -0.77 -15.35
C GLY A 34 0.06 -0.64 -14.72
N GLN A 35 -0.83 -1.58 -14.96
CA GLN A 35 -2.21 -1.49 -14.48
C GLN A 35 -2.40 -2.09 -13.09
N GLN A 36 -1.43 -2.85 -12.62
CA GLN A 36 -1.51 -3.51 -11.33
C GLN A 36 -0.17 -3.44 -10.62
N VAL A 37 -0.19 -3.25 -9.30
CA VAL A 37 1.01 -3.25 -8.48
C VAL A 37 0.81 -4.23 -7.34
N THR A 38 1.90 -4.81 -6.86
CA THR A 38 1.90 -5.63 -5.66
C THR A 38 2.45 -4.81 -4.52
N LEU A 39 1.72 -4.74 -3.43
CA LEU A 39 2.08 -3.96 -2.27
C LEU A 39 2.44 -4.87 -1.11
N GLU A 40 3.47 -4.51 -0.38
CA GLU A 40 3.81 -5.15 0.87
C GLU A 40 3.50 -4.19 2.00
N PHE A 41 2.77 -4.69 3.01
CA PHE A 41 2.38 -3.92 4.19
C PHE A 41 3.14 -4.46 5.39
N PHE A 42 3.67 -3.55 6.19
CA PHE A 42 4.51 -3.89 7.34
C PHE A 42 3.89 -3.39 8.63
N ALA A 43 4.05 -4.18 9.68
CA ALA A 43 3.86 -3.66 11.04
C ALA A 43 5.03 -2.72 11.36
N LEU A 44 4.86 -1.88 12.37
CA LEU A 44 5.90 -0.92 12.73
C LEU A 44 7.16 -1.59 13.27
N ASP A 45 7.06 -2.87 13.70
CA ASP A 45 8.24 -3.63 14.10
C ASP A 45 8.95 -4.32 12.93
N GLY A 46 8.49 -4.07 11.71
CA GLY A 46 9.11 -4.59 10.49
C GLY A 46 8.57 -5.91 9.97
N ARG A 47 7.63 -6.56 10.69
CA ARG A 47 7.04 -7.80 10.20
C ARG A 47 6.15 -7.52 8.99
N THR A 48 6.21 -8.41 8.01
CA THR A 48 5.28 -8.34 6.88
C THR A 48 3.89 -8.76 7.35
N LEU A 49 2.91 -7.90 7.15
CA LEU A 49 1.52 -8.18 7.47
C LEU A 49 0.79 -8.80 6.29
N ALA A 50 1.05 -8.32 5.08
CA ALA A 50 0.38 -8.80 3.87
C ALA A 50 1.17 -8.40 2.64
N VAL A 51 1.05 -9.20 1.58
CA VAL A 51 1.55 -8.89 0.24
C VAL A 51 0.38 -9.07 -0.70
N VAL A 52 -0.07 -7.99 -1.33
CA VAL A 52 -1.38 -7.96 -2.00
C VAL A 52 -1.26 -7.27 -3.36
N PRO A 53 -1.71 -7.91 -4.44
CA PRO A 53 -1.83 -7.23 -5.73
C PRO A 53 -3.07 -6.35 -5.73
N VAL A 54 -2.94 -5.12 -6.24
CA VAL A 54 -4.07 -4.19 -6.33
C VAL A 54 -4.01 -3.45 -7.66
N PRO A 55 -5.17 -3.02 -8.18
CA PRO A 55 -5.18 -2.16 -9.36
C PRO A 55 -4.47 -0.84 -9.07
N ILE A 56 -3.83 -0.28 -10.08
CA ILE A 56 -3.08 0.98 -9.91
C ILE A 56 -3.97 2.12 -9.44
N GLN A 57 -5.26 2.11 -9.81
CA GLN A 57 -6.18 3.16 -9.38
C GLN A 57 -6.56 3.05 -7.90
N SER A 58 -6.17 1.98 -7.24
CA SER A 58 -6.44 1.79 -5.80
C SER A 58 -5.34 2.35 -4.90
N VAL A 59 -4.32 2.97 -5.49
CA VAL A 59 -3.22 3.58 -4.74
C VAL A 59 -3.01 5.01 -5.19
N ARG A 60 -2.45 5.81 -4.31
CA ARG A 60 -2.03 7.17 -4.63
C ARG A 60 -0.67 7.45 -4.00
N ALA A 61 0.01 8.43 -4.54
CA ALA A 61 1.27 8.88 -3.97
C ALA A 61 1.04 9.51 -2.59
N VAL A 62 2.05 9.45 -1.76
CA VAL A 62 2.05 10.18 -0.48
C VAL A 62 2.24 11.67 -0.80
N GLY A 63 1.39 12.51 -0.21
CA GLY A 63 1.49 13.95 -0.38
C GLY A 63 2.52 14.54 0.55
N SER A 64 3.11 15.68 0.14
CA SER A 64 4.18 16.32 0.91
C SER A 64 3.70 16.88 2.25
N ASN A 65 2.41 17.08 2.39
CA ASN A 65 1.82 17.69 3.60
C ASN A 65 1.07 16.69 4.45
N GLU A 66 1.34 15.40 4.25
CA GLU A 66 0.64 14.35 4.98
C GLU A 66 1.48 13.86 6.16
N ILE A 67 0.80 13.45 7.20
CA ILE A 67 1.43 12.83 8.36
C ILE A 67 0.88 11.42 8.52
N ALA A 68 1.77 10.48 8.83
CA ALA A 68 1.36 9.09 9.03
C ALA A 68 0.52 8.97 10.30
N HIS A 69 -0.44 8.06 10.27
CA HIS A 69 -1.33 7.80 11.40
C HIS A 69 -1.25 6.32 11.78
N VAL A 70 -1.21 6.04 13.06
CA VAL A 70 -1.04 4.69 13.58
C VAL A 70 -2.40 4.11 13.92
N ARG A 71 -2.64 2.85 13.48
CA ARG A 71 -3.81 2.10 13.90
C ARG A 71 -3.39 0.66 14.21
N GLN A 72 -4.18 0.00 15.02
CA GLN A 72 -3.94 -1.40 15.33
C GLN A 72 -4.65 -2.29 14.32
N ILE A 73 -3.92 -3.27 13.79
CA ILE A 73 -4.49 -4.28 12.92
C ILE A 73 -4.84 -5.51 13.76
N SER A 74 -5.96 -6.11 13.49
CA SER A 74 -6.42 -7.27 14.27
C SER A 74 -6.17 -8.57 13.55
#